data_2ebc9b5a6803485a09b6da19d68163b9
#
_entry.id   2ebc9b5a6803485a09b6da19d68163b9
#
_cell.length_a   1.000
_cell.length_b   1.000
_cell.length_c   1.000
_cell.angle_alpha   90.00
_cell.angle_beta   90.00
_cell.angle_gamma   90.00
#
_symmetry.space_group_name_H-M   'P 1'
#
loop_
_entity.id
_entity.type
_entity.pdbx_description
1 polymer ?
#
loop_
_entity_poly.entity_id
_entity_poly.type
_entity_poly.pdbx_seq_one_letter_code
_entity_poly.pdbx_strand_id
1 'polypeptide(L)'
;MDYLYRFKDGLTIVKDDMPLTDHCMHYSDDWESLLPFKVPGKMRKTKQLLNYNESINILHKISYGVLSFFDEVPYSVPLDHIYLNGKLYFHTAKKGYKIKGVGKQVSYTVVEDCGINEEKTTHNHRSVYILGILEEVENKETKKEVLETLIHILCPTQKVDITEQMVDNVNILEIDIQYMIGKEHIR
;
A
#
# COMPACT_ATOMS: atom_id res chain seq x y z
N MET A 1 10.92 10.34 -7.35
CA MET A 1 10.85 9.05 -8.06
C MET A 1 9.52 9.01 -8.79
N ASP A 2 9.44 8.49 -10.01
CA ASP A 2 8.16 8.43 -10.73
C ASP A 2 7.42 7.16 -10.33
N TYR A 3 6.15 7.28 -9.95
CA TYR A 3 5.29 6.18 -9.55
C TYR A 3 4.36 5.80 -10.68
N LEU A 4 4.18 4.52 -10.91
CA LEU A 4 3.30 4.01 -11.94
C LEU A 4 2.05 3.38 -11.31
N TYR A 5 0.90 3.89 -11.71
CA TYR A 5 -0.40 3.39 -11.25
C TYR A 5 -1.22 2.90 -12.44
N ARG A 6 -1.88 1.76 -12.29
CA ARG A 6 -2.82 1.25 -13.29
C ARG A 6 -4.25 1.40 -12.78
N PHE A 7 -5.04 2.14 -13.51
CA PHE A 7 -6.43 2.43 -13.17
C PHE A 7 -7.38 2.08 -14.33
N LYS A 8 -8.69 2.19 -14.08
CA LYS A 8 -9.76 1.93 -15.05
C LYS A 8 -9.64 2.76 -16.34
N ASP A 9 -9.15 3.95 -16.24
CA ASP A 9 -8.95 4.94 -17.29
C ASP A 9 -7.57 4.92 -17.93
N GLY A 10 -6.70 3.98 -17.51
CA GLY A 10 -5.38 3.76 -18.11
C GLY A 10 -4.24 3.71 -17.10
N LEU A 11 -3.04 3.90 -17.61
CA LEU A 11 -1.79 3.98 -16.86
C LEU A 11 -1.49 5.43 -16.53
N THR A 12 -1.20 5.69 -15.27
CA THR A 12 -0.83 7.01 -14.80
C THR A 12 0.57 6.96 -14.17
N ILE A 13 1.47 7.81 -14.61
CA ILE A 13 2.72 8.09 -13.90
C ILE A 13 2.51 9.32 -13.06
N VAL A 14 2.77 9.20 -11.77
CA VAL A 14 2.76 10.30 -10.83
C VAL A 14 4.20 10.63 -10.49
N LYS A 15 4.61 11.88 -10.71
CA LYS A 15 5.92 12.40 -10.33
C LYS A 15 5.88 12.91 -8.90
N ASP A 16 7.01 12.80 -8.19
CA ASP A 16 7.17 13.21 -6.79
C ASP A 16 6.74 14.66 -6.49
N ASP A 17 6.81 15.53 -7.48
CA ASP A 17 6.53 16.97 -7.36
C ASP A 17 5.16 17.39 -7.88
N MET A 18 4.33 16.45 -8.32
CA MET A 18 2.99 16.77 -8.84
C MET A 18 1.93 16.58 -7.74
N PRO A 19 1.11 17.61 -7.49
CA PRO A 19 -0.13 17.38 -6.77
C PRO A 19 -0.97 16.36 -7.54
N LEU A 20 -1.55 15.39 -6.85
CA LEU A 20 -2.33 14.25 -7.37
C LEU A 20 -3.63 14.65 -8.09
N THR A 21 -3.67 15.79 -8.76
CA THR A 21 -4.81 16.31 -9.50
C THR A 21 -4.52 16.30 -10.99
N ASP A 22 -5.25 15.44 -11.69
CA ASP A 22 -5.66 15.56 -13.11
C ASP A 22 -4.61 15.51 -14.25
N HIS A 23 -3.35 15.18 -14.02
CA HIS A 23 -2.39 15.08 -15.12
C HIS A 23 -1.92 13.64 -15.34
N CYS A 24 -2.74 12.87 -16.03
CA CYS A 24 -2.39 11.54 -16.51
C CYS A 24 -1.57 11.65 -17.80
N MET A 25 -0.36 11.09 -17.81
CA MET A 25 0.33 10.80 -19.06
C MET A 25 -0.01 9.38 -19.48
N HIS A 26 -0.64 9.22 -20.65
CA HIS A 26 -0.90 7.90 -21.25
C HIS A 26 0.39 7.35 -21.84
N TYR A 27 0.78 6.14 -21.44
CA TYR A 27 1.94 5.45 -21.98
C TYR A 27 1.53 4.29 -22.91
N SER A 28 2.45 3.96 -23.81
CA SER A 28 2.33 2.86 -24.76
C SER A 28 2.20 1.50 -24.11
N ASP A 29 1.83 0.48 -24.87
CA ASP A 29 1.63 -0.91 -24.42
C ASP A 29 2.86 -1.57 -23.75
N ASP A 30 4.06 -0.98 -23.87
CA ASP A 30 5.34 -1.50 -23.36
C ASP A 30 5.78 -0.94 -22.00
N TRP A 31 4.89 -0.31 -21.25
CA TRP A 31 5.19 0.30 -19.95
C TRP A 31 5.82 -0.67 -18.94
N GLU A 32 5.52 -1.97 -19.03
CA GLU A 32 6.10 -3.00 -18.15
C GLU A 32 7.63 -3.06 -18.29
N SER A 33 8.18 -2.67 -19.45
CA SER A 33 9.62 -2.62 -19.70
C SER A 33 10.31 -1.44 -18.99
N LEU A 34 9.53 -0.44 -18.57
CA LEU A 34 10.04 0.76 -17.90
C LEU A 34 10.19 0.58 -16.39
N LEU A 35 9.61 -0.47 -15.81
CA LEU A 35 9.70 -0.74 -14.39
C LEU A 35 11.02 -1.43 -14.05
N PRO A 36 11.68 -1.03 -12.94
CA PRO A 36 12.89 -1.69 -12.47
C PRO A 36 12.64 -3.10 -11.91
N PHE A 37 11.40 -3.59 -11.93
CA PHE A 37 10.96 -4.87 -11.41
C PHE A 37 9.82 -5.46 -12.25
N LYS A 38 9.60 -6.77 -12.09
CA LYS A 38 8.51 -7.46 -12.76
C LYS A 38 7.20 -7.24 -12.02
N VAL A 39 6.16 -6.87 -12.77
CA VAL A 39 4.78 -6.81 -12.28
C VAL A 39 4.03 -8.10 -12.64
N PRO A 40 2.95 -8.44 -11.91
CA PRO A 40 2.06 -9.51 -12.33
C PRO A 40 1.53 -9.25 -13.74
N GLY A 41 1.66 -10.23 -14.63
CA GLY A 41 1.38 -10.11 -16.06
C GLY A 41 -0.02 -9.60 -16.43
N LYS A 42 -0.42 -9.72 -17.70
CA LYS A 42 -1.66 -9.12 -18.24
C LYS A 42 -2.88 -9.34 -17.36
N MET A 43 -3.47 -8.23 -16.92
CA MET A 43 -4.69 -8.24 -16.12
C MET A 43 -5.88 -8.77 -16.92
N ARG A 44 -6.57 -9.73 -16.34
CA ARG A 44 -7.91 -10.13 -16.78
C ARG A 44 -8.95 -9.17 -16.22
N LYS A 45 -10.03 -8.92 -16.97
CA LYS A 45 -11.19 -8.12 -16.53
C LYS A 45 -10.83 -6.67 -16.15
N THR A 46 -10.24 -5.96 -17.10
CA THR A 46 -9.90 -4.52 -16.93
C THR A 46 -11.10 -3.63 -16.57
N LYS A 47 -12.35 -4.06 -16.89
CA LYS A 47 -13.58 -3.35 -16.50
C LYS A 47 -13.82 -3.32 -14.97
N GLN A 48 -13.08 -4.11 -14.20
CA GLN A 48 -13.16 -4.16 -12.74
C GLN A 48 -12.04 -3.37 -12.06
N LEU A 49 -11.24 -2.62 -12.80
CA LEU A 49 -10.23 -1.74 -12.23
C LEU A 49 -10.90 -0.55 -11.55
N LEU A 50 -10.38 -0.22 -10.37
CA LEU A 50 -10.70 1.01 -9.65
C LEU A 50 -9.86 2.16 -10.20
N ASN A 51 -10.33 3.39 -10.04
CA ASN A 51 -9.50 4.56 -10.28
C ASN A 51 -8.57 4.83 -9.07
N TYR A 52 -7.69 5.82 -9.22
CA TYR A 52 -6.72 6.18 -8.17
C TYR A 52 -7.41 6.53 -6.85
N ASN A 53 -8.38 7.43 -6.87
CA ASN A 53 -9.06 7.90 -5.67
C ASN A 53 -9.83 6.79 -4.96
N GLU A 54 -10.48 5.89 -5.71
CA GLU A 54 -11.13 4.70 -5.16
C GLU A 54 -10.12 3.78 -4.45
N SER A 55 -8.94 3.58 -5.04
CA SER A 55 -7.88 2.76 -4.45
C SER A 55 -7.31 3.40 -3.18
N ILE A 56 -7.05 4.70 -3.19
CA ILE A 56 -6.57 5.42 -2.00
C ILE A 56 -7.62 5.43 -0.89
N ASN A 57 -8.90 5.58 -1.24
CA ASN A 57 -9.98 5.51 -0.25
C ASN A 57 -10.02 4.16 0.47
N ILE A 58 -9.72 3.06 -0.22
CA ILE A 58 -9.61 1.74 0.43
C ILE A 58 -8.43 1.72 1.40
N LEU A 59 -7.27 2.27 1.04
CA LEU A 59 -6.11 2.35 1.93
C LEU A 59 -6.35 3.20 3.19
N HIS A 60 -7.20 4.22 3.09
CA HIS A 60 -7.61 5.01 4.26
C HIS A 60 -8.69 4.32 5.11
N LYS A 61 -9.59 3.56 4.47
CA LYS A 61 -10.72 2.93 5.13
C LYS A 61 -10.34 1.67 5.88
N ILE A 62 -9.46 0.87 5.28
CA ILE A 62 -9.03 -0.42 5.82
C ILE A 62 -7.66 -0.22 6.43
N SER A 63 -7.54 -0.45 7.73
CA SER A 63 -6.33 -0.17 8.49
C SER A 63 -5.26 -1.26 8.43
N TYR A 64 -5.55 -2.44 7.85
CA TYR A 64 -4.60 -3.55 7.77
C TYR A 64 -4.65 -4.24 6.41
N GLY A 65 -3.58 -4.95 6.11
CA GLY A 65 -3.45 -5.77 4.92
C GLY A 65 -2.37 -6.83 5.12
N VAL A 66 -1.95 -7.47 4.05
CA VAL A 66 -0.96 -8.55 4.08
C VAL A 66 0.29 -8.14 3.34
N LEU A 67 1.40 -8.04 4.07
CA LEU A 67 2.75 -7.90 3.54
C LEU A 67 3.26 -9.27 3.09
N SER A 68 3.78 -9.36 1.88
CA SER A 68 4.33 -10.61 1.35
C SER A 68 5.66 -10.37 0.61
N PHE A 69 6.61 -11.28 0.81
CA PHE A 69 7.88 -11.31 0.11
C PHE A 69 8.44 -12.74 0.04
N PHE A 70 9.49 -12.91 -0.73
CA PHE A 70 10.22 -14.18 -0.82
C PHE A 70 11.60 -14.05 -0.16
N ASP A 71 11.90 -14.95 0.77
CA ASP A 71 13.20 -15.13 1.40
C ASP A 71 13.38 -16.62 1.69
N GLU A 72 14.10 -17.35 0.82
CA GLU A 72 14.20 -18.82 0.81
C GLU A 72 12.84 -19.53 0.68
N VAL A 73 11.83 -19.03 1.39
CA VAL A 73 10.42 -19.47 1.30
C VAL A 73 9.49 -18.26 1.11
N PRO A 74 8.29 -18.45 0.52
CA PRO A 74 7.26 -17.41 0.53
C PRO A 74 6.86 -17.08 1.98
N TYR A 75 6.82 -15.81 2.32
CA TYR A 75 6.40 -15.31 3.62
C TYR A 75 5.30 -14.28 3.48
N SER A 76 4.28 -14.37 4.31
CA SER A 76 3.18 -13.42 4.36
C SER A 76 2.79 -13.15 5.81
N VAL A 77 2.53 -11.89 6.14
CA VAL A 77 2.13 -11.46 7.48
C VAL A 77 1.12 -10.32 7.41
N PRO A 78 0.00 -10.40 8.18
CA PRO A 78 -0.88 -9.25 8.32
C PRO A 78 -0.20 -8.16 9.16
N LEU A 79 -0.34 -6.91 8.70
CA LEU A 79 0.17 -5.72 9.39
C LEU A 79 -0.84 -4.59 9.27
N ASP A 80 -0.98 -3.81 10.35
CA ASP A 80 -1.64 -2.52 10.27
C ASP A 80 -0.79 -1.56 9.45
N HIS A 81 -1.44 -0.73 8.63
CA HIS A 81 -0.75 0.25 7.82
C HIS A 81 -1.32 1.66 8.00
N ILE A 82 -0.49 2.61 7.66
CA ILE A 82 -0.87 4.01 7.49
C ILE A 82 -0.48 4.40 6.07
N TYR A 83 -1.43 4.92 5.30
CA TYR A 83 -1.12 5.58 4.04
C TYR A 83 -0.91 7.06 4.28
N LEU A 84 0.29 7.54 4.01
CA LEU A 84 0.67 8.95 4.24
C LEU A 84 1.65 9.38 3.15
N ASN A 85 1.40 10.52 2.51
CA ASN A 85 2.30 11.13 1.53
C ASN A 85 2.78 10.18 0.40
N GLY A 86 1.90 9.31 -0.10
CA GLY A 86 2.21 8.37 -1.18
C GLY A 86 2.93 7.10 -0.76
N LYS A 87 3.14 6.90 0.54
CA LYS A 87 3.82 5.73 1.10
C LYS A 87 2.92 4.95 2.05
N LEU A 88 3.23 3.69 2.25
CA LEU A 88 2.67 2.88 3.33
C LEU A 88 3.69 2.77 4.46
N TYR A 89 3.22 2.98 5.69
CA TYR A 89 4.03 2.84 6.90
C TYR A 89 3.47 1.75 7.80
N PHE A 90 4.37 1.04 8.47
CA PHE A 90 4.05 -0.06 9.36
C PHE A 90 4.77 0.10 10.69
N HIS A 91 4.02 0.15 11.78
CA HIS A 91 4.59 0.03 13.11
C HIS A 91 4.91 -1.43 13.41
N THR A 92 6.16 -1.72 13.74
CA THR A 92 6.61 -3.09 13.98
C THR A 92 7.58 -3.17 15.15
N ALA A 93 7.72 -4.39 15.68
CA ALA A 93 8.84 -4.68 16.57
C ALA A 93 10.15 -4.72 15.79
N LYS A 94 11.26 -4.37 16.45
CA LYS A 94 12.64 -4.39 15.89
C LYS A 94 13.13 -5.79 15.51
N LYS A 95 12.38 -6.85 15.82
CA LYS A 95 12.73 -8.26 15.58
C LYS A 95 11.57 -8.97 14.89
N GLY A 96 11.89 -10.08 14.25
CA GLY A 96 10.94 -10.96 13.59
C GLY A 96 11.27 -11.17 12.11
N TYR A 97 10.66 -12.19 11.52
CA TYR A 97 11.01 -12.62 10.15
C TYR A 97 10.74 -11.53 9.09
N LYS A 98 9.74 -10.65 9.33
CA LYS A 98 9.42 -9.54 8.44
C LYS A 98 10.58 -8.59 8.16
N ILE A 99 11.54 -8.45 9.10
CA ILE A 99 12.72 -7.60 8.92
C ILE A 99 13.63 -8.13 7.79
N LYS A 100 13.58 -9.41 7.47
CA LYS A 100 14.28 -9.97 6.31
C LYS A 100 13.77 -9.49 4.97
N GLY A 101 12.61 -8.83 4.95
CA GLY A 101 12.06 -8.16 3.78
C GLY A 101 12.66 -6.79 3.50
N VAL A 102 13.37 -6.18 4.46
CA VAL A 102 14.01 -4.87 4.28
C VAL A 102 15.05 -4.94 3.16
N GLY A 103 15.02 -3.95 2.27
CA GLY A 103 15.83 -3.90 1.05
C GLY A 103 15.32 -4.78 -0.10
N LYS A 104 14.21 -5.50 0.08
CA LYS A 104 13.64 -6.38 -0.94
C LYS A 104 12.39 -5.78 -1.57
N GLN A 105 12.11 -6.23 -2.79
CA GLN A 105 10.80 -6.03 -3.39
C GLN A 105 9.76 -6.84 -2.61
N VAL A 106 8.72 -6.16 -2.20
CA VAL A 106 7.59 -6.74 -1.46
C VAL A 106 6.28 -6.43 -2.14
N SER A 107 5.26 -7.21 -1.84
CA SER A 107 3.88 -6.85 -2.14
C SER A 107 3.09 -6.60 -0.87
N TYR A 108 2.12 -5.70 -0.96
CA TYR A 108 1.15 -5.47 0.10
C TYR A 108 -0.26 -5.48 -0.48
N THR A 109 -1.14 -6.25 0.12
CA THR A 109 -2.52 -6.39 -0.35
C THR A 109 -3.50 -5.99 0.73
N VAL A 110 -4.40 -5.08 0.38
CA VAL A 110 -5.53 -4.66 1.23
C VAL A 110 -6.82 -5.15 0.59
N VAL A 111 -7.74 -5.68 1.40
CA VAL A 111 -9.03 -6.17 0.92
C VAL A 111 -10.15 -5.53 1.74
N GLU A 112 -11.08 -4.90 1.05
CA GLU A 112 -12.34 -4.42 1.59
C GLU A 112 -13.42 -5.48 1.34
N ASP A 113 -13.98 -6.02 2.41
CA ASP A 113 -15.14 -6.90 2.35
C ASP A 113 -16.40 -6.08 2.03
N CYS A 114 -17.10 -6.43 0.96
CA CYS A 114 -18.36 -5.80 0.54
C CYS A 114 -19.56 -6.75 0.68
N GLY A 115 -19.40 -7.84 1.44
CA GLY A 115 -20.45 -8.79 1.77
C GLY A 115 -20.70 -9.87 0.71
N ILE A 116 -21.65 -10.71 0.99
CA ILE A 116 -22.03 -11.87 0.15
C ILE A 116 -23.25 -11.49 -0.70
N ASN A 117 -23.18 -11.77 -1.99
CA ASN A 117 -24.34 -11.79 -2.87
C ASN A 117 -24.83 -13.23 -3.00
N GLU A 118 -25.88 -13.59 -2.27
CA GLU A 118 -26.42 -14.96 -2.24
C GLU A 118 -27.01 -15.36 -3.59
N GLU A 119 -27.69 -14.45 -4.29
CA GLU A 119 -28.29 -14.73 -5.61
C GLU A 119 -27.24 -15.12 -6.65
N LYS A 120 -26.07 -14.50 -6.61
CA LYS A 120 -24.94 -14.75 -7.51
C LYS A 120 -23.93 -15.76 -6.96
N THR A 121 -24.16 -16.25 -5.75
CA THR A 121 -23.26 -17.17 -5.04
C THR A 121 -21.82 -16.67 -5.09
N THR A 122 -21.60 -15.39 -4.73
CA THR A 122 -20.30 -14.73 -4.81
C THR A 122 -20.05 -13.80 -3.64
N HIS A 123 -18.79 -13.67 -3.27
CA HIS A 123 -18.33 -12.73 -2.26
C HIS A 123 -17.88 -11.42 -2.95
N ASN A 124 -18.59 -10.34 -2.66
CA ASN A 124 -18.24 -9.03 -3.16
C ASN A 124 -17.08 -8.45 -2.35
N HIS A 125 -16.08 -7.94 -3.04
CA HIS A 125 -14.92 -7.30 -2.40
C HIS A 125 -14.27 -6.29 -3.32
N ARG A 126 -13.51 -5.39 -2.72
CA ARG A 126 -12.54 -4.53 -3.39
C ARG A 126 -11.16 -4.84 -2.85
N SER A 127 -10.14 -4.63 -3.66
CA SER A 127 -8.77 -4.86 -3.22
C SER A 127 -7.82 -3.87 -3.85
N VAL A 128 -6.76 -3.56 -3.12
CA VAL A 128 -5.61 -2.80 -3.61
C VAL A 128 -4.38 -3.66 -3.46
N TYR A 129 -3.67 -3.86 -4.57
CA TYR A 129 -2.41 -4.57 -4.63
C TYR A 129 -1.29 -3.56 -4.90
N ILE A 130 -0.25 -3.62 -4.10
CA ILE A 130 0.87 -2.68 -4.11
C ILE A 130 2.17 -3.45 -4.24
N LEU A 131 3.11 -2.91 -5.01
CA LEU A 131 4.51 -3.32 -5.05
C LEU A 131 5.40 -2.14 -4.69
N GLY A 132 6.49 -2.43 -4.02
CA GLY A 132 7.53 -1.46 -3.70
C GLY A 132 8.71 -2.12 -3.00
N ILE A 133 9.67 -1.32 -2.59
CA ILE A 133 10.79 -1.77 -1.76
C ILE A 133 10.41 -1.50 -0.30
N LEU A 134 10.64 -2.49 0.55
CA LEU A 134 10.46 -2.33 1.99
C LEU A 134 11.72 -1.72 2.58
N GLU A 135 11.58 -0.60 3.26
CA GLU A 135 12.70 0.11 3.87
C GLU A 135 12.44 0.39 5.35
N GLU A 136 13.49 0.62 6.11
CA GLU A 136 13.41 1.05 7.49
C GLU A 136 13.48 2.57 7.55
N VAL A 137 12.53 3.19 8.24
CA VAL A 137 12.51 4.65 8.46
C VAL A 137 13.52 4.98 9.55
N GLU A 138 14.54 5.77 9.22
CA GLU A 138 15.55 6.22 10.19
C GLU A 138 15.21 7.60 10.78
N ASN A 139 14.54 8.46 10.00
CA ASN A 139 14.21 9.82 10.39
C ASN A 139 13.22 9.85 11.57
N LYS A 140 13.61 10.50 12.67
CA LYS A 140 12.83 10.54 13.92
C LYS A 140 11.53 11.35 13.78
N GLU A 141 11.55 12.43 13.01
CA GLU A 141 10.38 13.26 12.75
C GLU A 141 9.31 12.45 12.01
N THR A 142 9.72 11.71 10.96
CA THR A 142 8.82 10.81 10.23
C THR A 142 8.27 9.70 11.13
N LYS A 143 9.12 9.08 11.96
CA LYS A 143 8.66 8.08 12.94
C LYS A 143 7.61 8.64 13.88
N LYS A 144 7.81 9.86 14.37
CA LYS A 144 6.88 10.54 15.25
C LYS A 144 5.55 10.80 14.55
N GLU A 145 5.57 11.38 13.35
CA GLU A 145 4.37 11.66 12.55
C GLU A 145 3.55 10.39 12.27
N VAL A 146 4.23 9.30 11.90
CA VAL A 146 3.60 7.99 11.68
C VAL A 146 2.95 7.46 12.95
N LEU A 147 3.62 7.55 14.10
CA LEU A 147 3.06 7.11 15.38
C LEU A 147 1.85 7.95 15.81
N GLU A 148 1.93 9.27 15.68
CA GLU A 148 0.82 10.19 15.98
C GLU A 148 -0.40 9.85 15.11
N THR A 149 -0.17 9.62 13.79
CA THR A 149 -1.22 9.25 12.85
C THR A 149 -1.82 7.88 13.19
N LEU A 150 -0.99 6.89 13.55
CA LEU A 150 -1.45 5.57 13.94
C LEU A 150 -2.35 5.62 15.18
N ILE A 151 -1.93 6.37 16.20
CA ILE A 151 -2.72 6.54 17.43
C ILE A 151 -4.04 7.24 17.12
N HIS A 152 -4.02 8.27 16.28
CA HIS A 152 -5.24 8.96 15.88
C HIS A 152 -6.24 8.02 15.15
N ILE A 153 -5.75 7.13 14.31
CA ILE A 153 -6.59 6.16 13.60
C ILE A 153 -7.12 5.06 14.53
N LEU A 154 -6.25 4.46 15.34
CA LEU A 154 -6.62 3.31 16.17
C LEU A 154 -7.32 3.71 17.48
N CYS A 155 -6.99 4.86 18.02
CA CYS A 155 -7.47 5.34 19.30
C CYS A 155 -7.90 6.82 19.25
N PRO A 156 -8.89 7.19 18.43
CA PRO A 156 -9.24 8.60 18.16
C PRO A 156 -9.69 9.38 19.41
N THR A 157 -10.09 8.70 20.46
CA THR A 157 -10.53 9.31 21.72
C THR A 157 -9.39 9.50 22.74
N GLN A 158 -8.22 8.92 22.49
CA GLN A 158 -7.08 9.00 23.39
C GLN A 158 -6.13 10.12 22.98
N LYS A 159 -5.70 10.92 23.95
CA LYS A 159 -4.60 11.87 23.77
C LYS A 159 -3.34 11.21 24.32
N VAL A 160 -2.47 10.81 23.42
CA VAL A 160 -1.18 10.21 23.75
C VAL A 160 -0.08 11.12 23.23
N ASP A 161 0.74 11.66 24.13
CA ASP A 161 1.92 12.41 23.72
C ASP A 161 3.04 11.44 23.34
N ILE A 162 3.49 11.51 22.11
CA ILE A 162 4.59 10.68 21.63
C ILE A 162 5.91 11.20 22.17
N THR A 163 6.52 10.43 23.05
CA THR A 163 7.81 10.75 23.66
C THR A 163 8.97 10.29 22.75
N GLU A 164 10.16 10.90 22.90
CA GLU A 164 11.37 10.45 22.22
C GLU A 164 11.69 8.98 22.51
N GLN A 165 11.47 8.54 23.75
CA GLN A 165 11.68 7.14 24.13
C GLN A 165 10.75 6.19 23.37
N MET A 166 9.51 6.58 23.08
CA MET A 166 8.60 5.79 22.25
C MET A 166 9.12 5.69 20.82
N VAL A 167 9.58 6.80 20.24
CA VAL A 167 10.17 6.85 18.89
C VAL A 167 11.42 5.96 18.79
N ASP A 168 12.30 6.00 19.79
CA ASP A 168 13.53 5.23 19.82
C ASP A 168 13.29 3.71 20.01
N ASN A 169 12.21 3.33 20.66
CA ASN A 169 11.89 1.93 20.99
C ASN A 169 11.14 1.19 19.86
N VAL A 170 10.55 1.90 18.91
CA VAL A 170 9.79 1.28 17.83
C VAL A 170 10.62 1.16 16.55
N ASN A 171 10.18 0.23 15.70
CA ASN A 171 10.61 0.18 14.31
C ASN A 171 9.45 0.58 13.41
N ILE A 172 9.70 1.52 12.52
CA ILE A 172 8.79 1.88 11.44
C ILE A 172 9.41 1.40 10.14
N LEU A 173 8.65 0.57 9.43
CA LEU A 173 8.96 0.20 8.07
C LEU A 173 8.11 1.02 7.11
N GLU A 174 8.62 1.27 5.91
CA GLU A 174 7.86 1.92 4.85
C GLU A 174 7.92 1.12 3.55
N ILE A 175 6.87 1.23 2.75
CA ILE A 175 6.89 0.86 1.33
C ILE A 175 6.71 2.16 0.54
N ASP A 176 7.73 2.50 -0.24
CA ASP A 176 7.61 3.47 -1.31
C ASP A 176 6.83 2.81 -2.46
N ILE A 177 5.61 3.30 -2.72
CA ILE A 177 4.69 2.65 -3.65
C ILE A 177 5.18 2.87 -5.08
N GLN A 178 5.74 1.84 -5.69
CA GLN A 178 6.25 1.86 -7.05
C GLN A 178 5.19 1.40 -8.08
N TYR A 179 4.26 0.56 -7.64
CA TYR A 179 3.15 0.08 -8.46
C TYR A 179 1.93 -0.15 -7.58
N MET A 180 0.78 0.31 -8.03
CA MET A 180 -0.49 0.09 -7.35
C MET A 180 -1.59 -0.27 -8.35
N ILE A 181 -2.45 -1.20 -7.98
CA ILE A 181 -3.61 -1.57 -8.74
C ILE A 181 -4.80 -1.84 -7.83
N GLY A 182 -5.87 -1.10 -8.07
CA GLY A 182 -7.15 -1.31 -7.41
C GLY A 182 -8.08 -2.16 -8.28
N LYS A 183 -8.82 -3.05 -7.66
CA LYS A 183 -9.77 -3.92 -8.34
C LYS A 183 -11.01 -4.17 -7.50
N GLU A 184 -12.17 -4.20 -8.16
CA GLU A 184 -13.43 -4.59 -7.55
C GLU A 184 -13.97 -5.90 -8.11
N HIS A 185 -14.65 -6.64 -7.27
CA HIS A 185 -15.46 -7.80 -7.63
C HIS A 185 -16.85 -7.62 -6.98
N ILE A 186 -17.68 -6.82 -7.64
CA ILE A 186 -19.06 -6.54 -7.22
C ILE A 186 -20.00 -7.13 -8.27
N ARG A 187 -20.99 -7.91 -7.82
CA ARG A 187 -21.99 -8.55 -8.67
C ARG A 187 -23.38 -8.43 -8.12
#